data_9e116400e67e8b780f434c11b0902d81
#
_entry.id   9e116400e67e8b780f434c11b0902d81
#
_cell.length_a   1.000
_cell.length_b   1.000
_cell.length_c   1.000
_cell.angle_alpha   90.00
_cell.angle_beta   90.00
_cell.angle_gamma   90.00
#
_symmetry.space_group_name_H-M   'P 1'
#
loop_
_entity.id
_entity.type
_entity.pdbx_description
1 polymer ?
#
loop_
_entity_poly.entity_id
_entity_poly.type
_entity_poly.pdbx_seq_one_letter_code
_entity_poly.pdbx_strand_id
1 'polypeptide(L)'
;MKKITILSTFIVLIISAQAQGLKGLFKKDSSGKAGIGKILSSTTKSGLSNDEIISGLKEALNVGSNNASKKLSNVDGFFKDQAIKILMPEEAKKVESKLRGIGMGKQVDNAILSMNRAAEDASKEVAPIFMNAIKGMTIGDGLGILRGGDFAATNYLKDKTTASLTEKFRPIIEMSLKKVDATKYWNTVFSTYNKFSADKVNTDLVAYVTEKALYGLFHQVGLEEQKIRKDPVARTSDILKKVFANQ
;
A
#
# COMPACT_ATOMS: atom_id res chain seq x y z
N MET A 1 -45.59 34.22 28.64
CA MET A 1 -44.71 33.95 29.80
C MET A 1 -45.17 32.63 30.43
N LYS A 2 -44.63 31.51 30.10
CA LYS A 2 -44.74 30.23 30.82
C LYS A 2 -43.42 29.50 30.69
N LYS A 3 -42.70 29.42 31.81
CA LYS A 3 -41.46 28.69 31.95
C LYS A 3 -41.79 27.17 32.03
N ILE A 4 -41.22 26.36 31.12
CA ILE A 4 -41.30 24.90 31.23
C ILE A 4 -39.92 24.42 31.68
N THR A 5 -39.88 23.93 32.91
CA THR A 5 -38.76 23.29 33.54
C THR A 5 -38.76 21.81 33.12
N ILE A 6 -37.78 21.35 32.35
CA ILE A 6 -37.63 19.92 32.02
C ILE A 6 -36.65 19.33 33.02
N LEU A 7 -37.18 18.45 33.87
CA LEU A 7 -36.48 17.65 34.86
C LEU A 7 -35.83 16.44 34.12
N SER A 8 -34.50 16.46 34.04
CA SER A 8 -33.72 15.39 33.45
C SER A 8 -33.45 14.32 34.50
N THR A 9 -34.15 13.19 34.40
CA THR A 9 -33.97 12.04 35.27
C THR A 9 -32.80 11.20 34.75
N PHE A 10 -31.67 11.22 35.45
CA PHE A 10 -30.53 10.37 35.22
C PHE A 10 -30.86 8.93 35.74
N ILE A 11 -31.09 7.99 34.82
CA ILE A 11 -31.14 6.58 35.14
C ILE A 11 -29.72 6.03 35.10
N VAL A 12 -29.14 5.80 36.28
CA VAL A 12 -27.88 5.08 36.43
C VAL A 12 -28.19 3.59 36.34
N LEU A 13 -27.88 2.96 35.23
CA LEU A 13 -27.96 1.51 35.06
C LEU A 13 -26.67 0.90 35.62
N ILE A 14 -26.75 0.37 36.83
CA ILE A 14 -25.68 -0.42 37.43
C ILE A 14 -25.68 -1.80 36.76
N ILE A 15 -24.79 -2.02 35.81
CA ILE A 15 -24.49 -3.35 35.28
C ILE A 15 -23.51 -4.01 36.24
N SER A 16 -24.03 -4.84 37.13
CA SER A 16 -23.24 -5.78 37.93
C SER A 16 -22.69 -6.87 37.01
N ALA A 17 -21.51 -6.67 36.45
CA ALA A 17 -20.78 -7.72 35.76
C ALA A 17 -20.32 -8.78 36.76
N GLN A 18 -20.86 -9.95 36.66
CA GLN A 18 -20.45 -11.12 37.45
C GLN A 18 -19.03 -11.52 37.09
N ALA A 19 -18.08 -11.14 37.93
CA ALA A 19 -16.70 -11.61 37.88
C ALA A 19 -16.60 -13.07 38.36
N GLN A 20 -17.07 -14.00 37.57
CA GLN A 20 -16.85 -15.43 37.81
C GLN A 20 -16.27 -16.01 36.50
N GLY A 21 -14.96 -16.18 36.45
CA GLY A 21 -14.32 -16.83 35.30
C GLY A 21 -12.80 -16.69 35.20
N LEU A 22 -12.15 -15.81 35.95
CA LEU A 22 -10.70 -15.60 35.82
C LEU A 22 -9.84 -16.31 36.90
N LYS A 23 -10.40 -17.09 37.81
CA LYS A 23 -9.63 -17.81 38.86
C LYS A 23 -8.96 -19.10 38.38
N GLY A 24 -9.18 -19.54 37.13
CA GLY A 24 -8.58 -20.76 36.58
C GLY A 24 -7.29 -20.58 35.80
N LEU A 25 -6.88 -19.34 35.50
CA LEU A 25 -5.74 -19.07 34.62
C LEU A 25 -4.38 -18.90 35.33
N PHE A 26 -4.39 -18.84 36.67
CA PHE A 26 -3.16 -18.74 37.48
C PHE A 26 -2.99 -19.93 38.43
N LYS A 27 -2.99 -21.14 37.90
CA LYS A 27 -2.48 -22.27 38.65
C LYS A 27 -0.97 -22.31 38.50
N LYS A 28 -0.28 -21.83 39.53
CA LYS A 28 1.17 -21.81 39.64
C LYS A 28 1.65 -23.24 39.81
N ASP A 29 2.19 -23.84 38.77
CA ASP A 29 2.92 -25.09 38.90
C ASP A 29 4.23 -24.86 39.64
N SER A 30 4.55 -25.79 40.54
CA SER A 30 5.69 -25.73 41.48
C SER A 30 7.09 -25.77 40.82
N SER A 31 7.20 -25.55 39.51
CA SER A 31 8.48 -25.51 38.78
C SER A 31 8.89 -24.11 38.24
N GLY A 32 8.28 -23.03 38.74
CA GLY A 32 8.82 -21.67 38.62
C GLY A 32 8.95 -21.09 37.22
N LYS A 33 8.45 -21.73 36.16
CA LYS A 33 8.41 -21.17 34.80
C LYS A 33 6.99 -20.72 34.49
N ALA A 34 6.79 -19.40 34.45
CA ALA A 34 5.52 -18.77 34.08
C ALA A 34 5.07 -19.30 32.70
N GLY A 35 3.78 -19.67 32.62
CA GLY A 35 3.16 -20.32 31.45
C GLY A 35 3.03 -19.46 30.18
N ILE A 36 3.99 -18.59 29.89
CA ILE A 36 4.13 -17.84 28.63
C ILE A 36 4.50 -18.80 27.46
N GLY A 37 5.17 -19.93 27.76
CA GLY A 37 5.54 -20.92 26.74
C GLY A 37 4.35 -21.68 26.12
N LYS A 38 3.19 -21.73 26.78
CA LYS A 38 2.01 -22.45 26.28
C LYS A 38 1.13 -21.64 25.35
N ILE A 39 1.28 -20.31 25.33
CA ILE A 39 0.55 -19.42 24.40
C ILE A 39 1.30 -19.32 23.06
N LEU A 40 2.62 -19.54 23.04
CA LEU A 40 3.43 -19.53 21.82
C LEU A 40 3.40 -20.86 21.04
N SER A 41 2.91 -21.95 21.64
CA SER A 41 2.85 -23.27 20.98
C SER A 41 1.43 -23.64 20.51
N SER A 42 0.58 -22.65 20.22
CA SER A 42 -0.66 -22.94 19.50
C SER A 42 -0.33 -23.31 18.06
N THR A 43 -0.15 -24.61 17.82
CA THR A 43 -0.23 -25.20 16.50
C THR A 43 -1.53 -24.71 15.86
N THR A 44 -1.42 -23.95 14.78
CA THR A 44 -2.57 -23.61 13.93
C THR A 44 -3.16 -24.94 13.42
N LYS A 45 -4.43 -24.95 13.02
CA LYS A 45 -5.11 -26.14 12.44
C LYS A 45 -4.32 -26.83 11.30
N SER A 46 -3.29 -26.16 10.75
CA SER A 46 -2.41 -26.67 9.70
C SER A 46 -1.19 -27.46 10.18
N GLY A 47 -0.98 -27.61 11.50
CA GLY A 47 0.20 -28.30 12.04
C GLY A 47 1.54 -27.55 11.88
N LEU A 48 1.53 -26.33 11.37
CA LEU A 48 2.71 -25.50 11.17
C LEU A 48 3.09 -24.73 12.45
N SER A 49 4.38 -24.60 12.71
CA SER A 49 4.92 -23.71 13.72
C SER A 49 4.78 -22.24 13.30
N ASN A 50 4.82 -21.32 14.27
CA ASN A 50 4.81 -19.88 13.95
C ASN A 50 5.98 -19.48 13.06
N ASP A 51 7.16 -20.08 13.24
CA ASP A 51 8.36 -19.78 12.43
C ASP A 51 8.18 -20.23 10.98
N GLU A 52 7.58 -21.40 10.74
CA GLU A 52 7.25 -21.86 9.39
C GLU A 52 6.22 -20.95 8.71
N ILE A 53 5.20 -20.51 9.45
CA ILE A 53 4.22 -19.55 8.94
C ILE A 53 4.87 -18.23 8.53
N ILE A 54 5.73 -17.67 9.41
CA ILE A 54 6.43 -16.42 9.12
C ILE A 54 7.39 -16.57 7.94
N SER A 55 8.11 -17.69 7.86
CA SER A 55 8.99 -17.97 6.73
C SER A 55 8.23 -18.02 5.40
N GLY A 56 7.09 -18.72 5.37
CA GLY A 56 6.24 -18.78 4.18
C GLY A 56 5.65 -17.43 3.79
N LEU A 57 5.20 -16.63 4.77
CA LEU A 57 4.71 -15.28 4.51
C LEU A 57 5.80 -14.35 3.96
N LYS A 58 7.01 -14.40 4.52
CA LYS A 58 8.16 -13.64 4.00
C LYS A 58 8.48 -14.03 2.57
N GLU A 59 8.43 -15.32 2.25
CA GLU A 59 8.63 -15.82 0.89
C GLU A 59 7.53 -15.31 -0.05
N ALA A 60 6.25 -15.41 0.35
CA ALA A 60 5.13 -14.89 -0.43
C ALA A 60 5.28 -13.39 -0.74
N LEU A 61 5.61 -12.61 0.28
CA LEU A 61 5.83 -11.18 0.14
C LEU A 61 7.00 -10.86 -0.78
N ASN A 62 8.12 -11.62 -0.69
CA ASN A 62 9.25 -11.45 -1.58
C ASN A 62 8.89 -11.77 -3.04
N VAL A 63 8.20 -12.88 -3.28
CA VAL A 63 7.75 -13.27 -4.62
C VAL A 63 6.81 -12.21 -5.20
N GLY A 64 5.75 -11.84 -4.45
CA GLY A 64 4.77 -10.85 -4.90
C GLY A 64 5.40 -9.47 -5.15
N SER A 65 6.27 -9.01 -4.24
CA SER A 65 6.98 -7.73 -4.37
C SER A 65 7.92 -7.68 -5.58
N ASN A 66 8.65 -8.76 -5.82
CA ASN A 66 9.54 -8.87 -6.99
C ASN A 66 8.76 -8.90 -8.29
N ASN A 67 7.64 -9.63 -8.34
CA ASN A 67 6.76 -9.68 -9.51
C ASN A 67 6.18 -8.29 -9.80
N ALA A 68 5.66 -7.60 -8.78
CA ALA A 68 5.14 -6.25 -8.91
C ALA A 68 6.22 -5.27 -9.41
N SER A 69 7.39 -5.25 -8.77
CA SER A 69 8.52 -4.38 -9.16
C SER A 69 8.95 -4.66 -10.61
N LYS A 70 9.13 -5.93 -10.96
CA LYS A 70 9.54 -6.34 -12.33
C LYS A 70 8.50 -5.94 -13.37
N LYS A 71 7.20 -6.16 -13.11
CA LYS A 71 6.13 -5.74 -14.03
C LYS A 71 6.15 -4.25 -14.24
N LEU A 72 6.20 -3.46 -13.16
CA LEU A 72 6.09 -2.02 -13.20
C LEU A 72 7.33 -1.32 -13.74
N SER A 73 8.52 -1.88 -13.54
CA SER A 73 9.78 -1.32 -14.05
C SER A 73 10.05 -1.59 -15.53
N ASN A 74 9.25 -2.45 -16.15
CA ASN A 74 9.34 -2.66 -17.60
C ASN A 74 8.77 -1.48 -18.38
N VAL A 75 9.21 -1.31 -19.61
CA VAL A 75 8.60 -0.38 -20.56
C VAL A 75 7.11 -0.72 -20.71
N ASP A 76 6.27 0.30 -20.61
CA ASP A 76 4.80 0.17 -20.63
C ASP A 76 4.16 -0.49 -19.39
N GLY A 77 4.92 -0.72 -18.33
CA GLY A 77 4.43 -1.28 -17.08
C GLY A 77 3.38 -0.41 -16.39
N PHE A 78 3.50 0.92 -16.54
CA PHE A 78 2.46 1.88 -16.18
C PHE A 78 1.65 2.34 -17.40
N PHE A 79 2.33 2.70 -18.48
CA PHE A 79 1.68 3.37 -19.61
C PHE A 79 0.57 2.56 -20.27
N LYS A 80 0.73 1.24 -20.40
CA LYS A 80 -0.28 0.36 -21.02
C LYS A 80 -1.27 -0.25 -20.02
N ASP A 81 -1.04 -0.11 -18.72
CA ASP A 81 -1.97 -0.61 -17.71
C ASP A 81 -3.01 0.45 -17.37
N GLN A 82 -4.25 0.26 -17.84
CA GLN A 82 -5.33 1.25 -17.70
C GLN A 82 -5.71 1.53 -16.24
N ALA A 83 -5.45 0.60 -15.31
CA ALA A 83 -5.78 0.77 -13.90
C ALA A 83 -4.83 1.73 -13.16
N ILE A 84 -3.58 1.85 -13.66
CA ILE A 84 -2.52 2.60 -12.99
C ILE A 84 -1.83 3.63 -13.88
N LYS A 85 -2.23 3.73 -15.14
CA LYS A 85 -1.71 4.73 -16.08
C LYS A 85 -1.83 6.13 -15.50
N ILE A 86 -0.72 6.84 -15.44
CA ILE A 86 -0.68 8.22 -14.96
C ILE A 86 -1.16 9.14 -16.07
N LEU A 87 -2.32 9.73 -15.87
CA LEU A 87 -2.95 10.71 -16.75
C LEU A 87 -2.73 12.12 -16.22
N MET A 88 -3.21 13.13 -16.94
CA MET A 88 -3.29 14.49 -16.41
C MET A 88 -4.20 14.53 -15.17
N PRO A 89 -3.86 15.29 -14.12
CA PRO A 89 -4.75 15.45 -12.97
C PRO A 89 -6.07 16.11 -13.38
N GLU A 90 -7.12 15.88 -12.60
CA GLU A 90 -8.49 16.35 -12.92
C GLU A 90 -8.53 17.86 -13.15
N GLU A 91 -7.78 18.62 -12.34
CA GLU A 91 -7.69 20.08 -12.42
C GLU A 91 -7.05 20.55 -13.74
N ALA A 92 -6.20 19.71 -14.34
CA ALA A 92 -5.51 20.01 -15.59
C ALA A 92 -6.31 19.62 -16.84
N LYS A 93 -7.41 18.87 -16.72
CA LYS A 93 -8.19 18.38 -17.87
C LYS A 93 -8.74 19.48 -18.75
N LYS A 94 -9.15 20.62 -18.17
CA LYS A 94 -9.60 21.78 -18.95
C LYS A 94 -8.49 22.34 -19.82
N VAL A 95 -7.26 22.39 -19.29
CA VAL A 95 -6.08 22.85 -20.04
C VAL A 95 -5.70 21.83 -21.10
N GLU A 96 -5.70 20.54 -20.77
CA GLU A 96 -5.48 19.45 -21.71
C GLU A 96 -6.42 19.55 -22.92
N SER A 97 -7.73 19.69 -22.68
CA SER A 97 -8.73 19.83 -23.75
C SER A 97 -8.45 21.04 -24.66
N LYS A 98 -8.11 22.18 -24.07
CA LYS A 98 -7.76 23.39 -24.85
C LYS A 98 -6.52 23.19 -25.70
N LEU A 99 -5.46 22.59 -25.13
CA LEU A 99 -4.22 22.30 -25.85
C LEU A 99 -4.46 21.37 -27.03
N ARG A 100 -5.27 20.31 -26.83
CA ARG A 100 -5.67 19.40 -27.91
C ARG A 100 -6.47 20.13 -29.00
N GLY A 101 -7.39 21.02 -28.61
CA GLY A 101 -8.20 21.82 -29.54
C GLY A 101 -7.41 22.78 -30.43
N ILE A 102 -6.24 23.22 -30.00
CA ILE A 102 -5.34 24.09 -30.80
C ILE A 102 -4.21 23.32 -31.49
N GLY A 103 -4.32 21.98 -31.58
CA GLY A 103 -3.35 21.15 -32.32
C GLY A 103 -2.13 20.71 -31.51
N MET A 104 -2.08 20.94 -30.19
CA MET A 104 -0.97 20.55 -29.31
C MET A 104 -1.17 19.17 -28.67
N GLY A 105 -2.00 18.30 -29.25
CA GLY A 105 -2.30 16.96 -28.71
C GLY A 105 -1.07 16.09 -28.54
N LYS A 106 -0.12 16.13 -29.48
CA LYS A 106 1.13 15.38 -29.41
C LYS A 106 1.98 15.76 -28.19
N GLN A 107 2.01 17.03 -27.81
CA GLN A 107 2.75 17.53 -26.65
C GLN A 107 2.10 17.00 -25.35
N VAL A 108 0.76 16.97 -25.28
CA VAL A 108 0.02 16.38 -24.16
C VAL A 108 0.31 14.88 -24.04
N ASP A 109 0.28 14.15 -25.14
CA ASP A 109 0.56 12.70 -25.16
C ASP A 109 2.00 12.41 -24.74
N ASN A 110 2.97 13.23 -25.15
CA ASN A 110 4.35 13.12 -24.72
C ASN A 110 4.50 13.41 -23.20
N ALA A 111 3.78 14.38 -22.66
CA ALA A 111 3.79 14.66 -21.24
C ALA A 111 3.22 13.47 -20.44
N ILE A 112 2.10 12.90 -20.88
CA ILE A 112 1.52 11.69 -20.28
C ILE A 112 2.51 10.52 -20.36
N LEU A 113 3.13 10.31 -21.51
CA LEU A 113 4.12 9.25 -21.67
C LEU A 113 5.31 9.44 -20.73
N SER A 114 5.84 10.66 -20.61
CA SER A 114 6.99 10.94 -19.74
C SER A 114 6.71 10.74 -18.26
N MET A 115 5.50 11.06 -17.78
CA MET A 115 5.08 10.76 -16.40
C MET A 115 5.10 9.26 -16.13
N ASN A 116 4.59 8.45 -17.04
CA ASN A 116 4.58 7.00 -16.90
C ASN A 116 5.99 6.41 -16.96
N ARG A 117 6.85 6.87 -17.89
CA ARG A 117 8.26 6.45 -17.95
C ARG A 117 9.03 6.79 -16.67
N ALA A 118 8.77 7.95 -16.07
CA ALA A 118 9.37 8.31 -14.79
C ALA A 118 8.95 7.37 -13.65
N ALA A 119 7.68 6.95 -13.62
CA ALA A 119 7.19 5.97 -12.65
C ALA A 119 7.80 4.58 -12.87
N GLU A 120 7.95 4.14 -14.14
CA GLU A 120 8.60 2.89 -14.51
C GLU A 120 10.07 2.89 -14.08
N ASP A 121 10.79 3.99 -14.29
CA ASP A 121 12.18 4.14 -13.86
C ASP A 121 12.32 4.06 -12.32
N ALA A 122 11.45 4.76 -11.59
CA ALA A 122 11.46 4.74 -10.13
C ALA A 122 11.13 3.36 -9.55
N SER A 123 10.30 2.57 -10.24
CA SER A 123 9.90 1.22 -9.79
C SER A 123 11.05 0.21 -9.72
N LYS A 124 12.20 0.51 -10.29
CA LYS A 124 13.43 -0.30 -10.18
C LYS A 124 13.97 -0.35 -8.74
N GLU A 125 13.68 0.69 -7.94
CA GLU A 125 14.16 0.82 -6.57
C GLU A 125 13.27 0.12 -5.52
N VAL A 126 12.16 -0.48 -5.93
CA VAL A 126 11.16 -1.07 -5.01
C VAL A 126 11.70 -2.29 -4.27
N ALA A 127 12.34 -3.21 -5.00
CA ALA A 127 12.72 -4.52 -4.48
C ALA A 127 13.60 -4.45 -3.21
N PRO A 128 14.68 -3.65 -3.13
CA PRO A 128 15.51 -3.57 -1.93
C PRO A 128 14.77 -2.96 -0.73
N ILE A 129 13.86 -2.00 -0.97
CA ILE A 129 13.09 -1.35 0.10
C ILE A 129 12.09 -2.34 0.70
N PHE A 130 11.36 -3.07 -0.13
CA PHE A 130 10.44 -4.11 0.32
C PHE A 130 11.16 -5.25 1.04
N MET A 131 12.30 -5.70 0.51
CA MET A 131 13.14 -6.73 1.14
C MET A 131 13.50 -6.35 2.58
N ASN A 132 13.89 -5.09 2.83
CA ASN A 132 14.25 -4.62 4.17
C ASN A 132 13.03 -4.65 5.11
N ALA A 133 11.87 -4.20 4.67
CA ALA A 133 10.64 -4.26 5.46
C ALA A 133 10.23 -5.70 5.77
N ILE A 134 10.31 -6.60 4.78
CA ILE A 134 9.98 -8.02 4.93
C ILE A 134 10.95 -8.72 5.90
N LYS A 135 12.25 -8.45 5.84
CA LYS A 135 13.24 -8.98 6.79
C LYS A 135 12.92 -8.56 8.23
N GLY A 136 12.51 -7.31 8.43
CA GLY A 136 12.12 -6.75 9.73
C GLY A 136 10.78 -7.23 10.28
N MET A 137 10.00 -7.99 9.52
CA MET A 137 8.67 -8.48 9.93
C MET A 137 8.77 -9.38 11.17
N THR A 138 7.97 -9.05 12.19
CA THR A 138 7.84 -9.83 13.42
C THR A 138 6.84 -10.98 13.28
N ILE A 139 6.82 -11.90 14.25
CA ILE A 139 5.79 -12.97 14.33
C ILE A 139 4.38 -12.36 14.41
N GLY A 140 4.23 -11.29 15.21
CA GLY A 140 2.94 -10.60 15.36
C GLY A 140 2.45 -9.99 14.05
N ASP A 141 3.33 -9.32 13.29
CA ASP A 141 3.02 -8.78 11.96
C ASP A 141 2.54 -9.90 11.01
N GLY A 142 3.29 -11.00 10.96
CA GLY A 142 2.96 -12.11 10.07
C GLY A 142 1.64 -12.79 10.40
N LEU A 143 1.34 -13.03 11.69
CA LEU A 143 0.04 -13.55 12.09
C LEU A 143 -1.09 -12.56 11.79
N GLY A 144 -0.85 -11.25 11.94
CA GLY A 144 -1.78 -10.19 11.54
C GLY A 144 -2.08 -10.22 10.04
N ILE A 145 -1.05 -10.38 9.21
CA ILE A 145 -1.18 -10.51 7.75
C ILE A 145 -1.96 -11.76 7.38
N LEU A 146 -1.63 -12.91 7.98
CA LEU A 146 -2.28 -14.19 7.67
C LEU A 146 -3.78 -14.18 7.99
N ARG A 147 -4.14 -13.62 9.14
CA ARG A 147 -5.53 -13.53 9.62
C ARG A 147 -6.29 -12.33 9.07
N GLY A 148 -5.58 -11.41 8.43
CA GLY A 148 -6.13 -10.18 7.86
C GLY A 148 -6.89 -10.43 6.56
N GLY A 149 -7.58 -9.38 6.09
CA GLY A 149 -8.33 -9.41 4.83
C GLY A 149 -7.44 -9.46 3.57
N ASP A 150 -8.09 -9.32 2.44
CA ASP A 150 -7.53 -9.48 1.08
C ASP A 150 -6.26 -8.66 0.77
N PHE A 151 -6.02 -7.58 1.52
CA PHE A 151 -4.91 -6.64 1.31
C PHE A 151 -4.05 -6.43 2.57
N ALA A 152 -4.06 -7.36 3.52
CA ALA A 152 -3.34 -7.18 4.79
C ALA A 152 -1.82 -7.07 4.59
N ALA A 153 -1.25 -7.86 3.68
CA ALA A 153 0.18 -7.78 3.33
C ALA A 153 0.51 -6.48 2.59
N THR A 154 -0.34 -6.07 1.67
CA THR A 154 -0.20 -4.80 0.94
C THR A 154 -0.23 -3.61 1.89
N ASN A 155 -1.16 -3.58 2.84
CA ASN A 155 -1.26 -2.52 3.84
C ASN A 155 -0.02 -2.50 4.74
N TYR A 156 0.45 -3.65 5.20
CA TYR A 156 1.69 -3.75 5.96
C TYR A 156 2.88 -3.15 5.20
N LEU A 157 3.09 -3.54 3.94
CA LEU A 157 4.16 -2.99 3.12
C LEU A 157 3.98 -1.48 2.90
N LYS A 158 2.76 -1.02 2.64
CA LYS A 158 2.45 0.39 2.47
C LYS A 158 2.85 1.19 3.71
N ASP A 159 2.43 0.75 4.89
CA ASP A 159 2.70 1.45 6.15
C ASP A 159 4.21 1.50 6.47
N LYS A 160 4.93 0.41 6.19
CA LYS A 160 6.36 0.30 6.50
C LYS A 160 7.27 0.97 5.47
N THR A 161 6.81 1.19 4.23
CA THR A 161 7.74 1.55 3.15
C THR A 161 7.39 2.84 2.41
N THR A 162 6.20 3.42 2.57
CA THR A 162 5.79 4.62 1.82
C THR A 162 6.80 5.77 1.96
N ALA A 163 7.31 6.04 3.16
CA ALA A 163 8.27 7.12 3.39
C ALA A 163 9.59 6.88 2.61
N SER A 164 10.17 5.69 2.76
CA SER A 164 11.44 5.33 2.08
C SER A 164 11.27 5.26 0.57
N LEU A 165 10.12 4.77 0.08
CA LEU A 165 9.81 4.77 -1.35
C LEU A 165 9.67 6.20 -1.88
N THR A 166 8.98 7.09 -1.16
CA THR A 166 8.84 8.49 -1.55
C THR A 166 10.21 9.17 -1.66
N GLU A 167 11.08 8.95 -0.66
CA GLU A 167 12.44 9.50 -0.66
C GLU A 167 13.27 9.02 -1.87
N LYS A 168 13.15 7.76 -2.24
CA LYS A 168 13.87 7.19 -3.39
C LYS A 168 13.25 7.56 -4.74
N PHE A 169 11.93 7.61 -4.82
CA PHE A 169 11.22 7.88 -6.08
C PHE A 169 11.38 9.31 -6.55
N ARG A 170 11.25 10.30 -5.65
CA ARG A 170 11.30 11.72 -6.01
C ARG A 170 12.51 12.10 -6.86
N PRO A 171 13.78 11.83 -6.48
CA PRO A 171 14.93 12.21 -7.28
C PRO A 171 14.99 11.50 -8.64
N ILE A 172 14.56 10.24 -8.72
CA ILE A 172 14.55 9.48 -9.97
C ILE A 172 13.49 10.05 -10.92
N ILE A 173 12.28 10.28 -10.42
CA ILE A 173 11.17 10.88 -11.17
C ILE A 173 11.56 12.27 -11.65
N GLU A 174 12.15 13.10 -10.78
CA GLU A 174 12.62 14.44 -11.15
C GLU A 174 13.65 14.38 -12.28
N MET A 175 14.63 13.49 -12.18
CA MET A 175 15.66 13.32 -13.23
C MET A 175 15.05 12.83 -14.55
N SER A 176 14.12 11.88 -14.51
CA SER A 176 13.46 11.35 -15.71
C SER A 176 12.57 12.40 -16.39
N LEU A 177 11.85 13.21 -15.63
CA LEU A 177 11.02 14.31 -16.15
C LEU A 177 11.87 15.46 -16.70
N LYS A 178 13.02 15.75 -16.09
CA LYS A 178 13.97 16.78 -16.58
C LYS A 178 14.56 16.44 -17.95
N LYS A 179 14.84 15.17 -18.23
CA LYS A 179 15.41 14.73 -19.52
C LYS A 179 14.56 15.12 -20.74
N VAL A 180 13.27 15.32 -20.54
CA VAL A 180 12.29 15.66 -21.58
C VAL A 180 11.65 17.03 -21.36
N ASP A 181 12.25 17.89 -20.53
CA ASP A 181 11.76 19.23 -20.15
C ASP A 181 10.32 19.25 -19.61
N ALA A 182 9.77 18.10 -19.19
CA ALA A 182 8.37 17.98 -18.75
C ALA A 182 8.06 18.92 -17.59
N THR A 183 8.93 18.97 -16.58
CA THR A 183 8.76 19.85 -15.40
C THR A 183 8.76 21.33 -15.80
N LYS A 184 9.62 21.73 -16.72
CA LYS A 184 9.70 23.11 -17.21
C LYS A 184 8.41 23.53 -17.93
N TYR A 185 7.96 22.71 -18.87
CA TYR A 185 6.71 23.00 -19.59
C TYR A 185 5.50 22.98 -18.66
N TRP A 186 5.43 22.01 -17.74
CA TRP A 186 4.38 21.95 -16.73
C TRP A 186 4.30 23.23 -15.91
N ASN A 187 5.42 23.64 -15.32
CA ASN A 187 5.49 24.87 -14.52
C ASN A 187 5.09 26.11 -15.32
N THR A 188 5.56 26.24 -16.56
CA THR A 188 5.24 27.38 -17.43
C THR A 188 3.74 27.44 -17.72
N VAL A 189 3.12 26.33 -18.10
CA VAL A 189 1.70 26.26 -18.45
C VAL A 189 0.84 26.52 -17.22
N PHE A 190 1.07 25.79 -16.12
CA PHE A 190 0.17 25.84 -14.97
C PHE A 190 0.40 27.03 -14.04
N SER A 191 1.61 27.58 -13.94
CA SER A 191 1.79 28.85 -13.25
C SER A 191 1.08 30.00 -13.97
N THR A 192 1.05 29.98 -15.30
CA THR A 192 0.28 30.96 -16.07
C THR A 192 -1.22 30.75 -15.93
N TYR A 193 -1.70 29.50 -16.07
CA TYR A 193 -3.11 29.15 -15.86
C TYR A 193 -3.60 29.57 -14.47
N ASN A 194 -2.81 29.30 -13.45
CA ASN A 194 -3.15 29.59 -12.04
C ASN A 194 -3.28 31.09 -11.73
N LYS A 195 -2.75 31.99 -12.56
CA LYS A 195 -2.98 33.43 -12.39
C LYS A 195 -4.41 33.85 -12.68
N PHE A 196 -5.08 33.12 -13.57
CA PHE A 196 -6.41 33.49 -14.10
C PHE A 196 -7.52 32.51 -13.70
N SER A 197 -7.18 31.33 -13.17
CA SER A 197 -8.15 30.29 -12.78
C SER A 197 -8.47 30.32 -11.30
N ALA A 198 -9.74 30.12 -10.94
CA ALA A 198 -10.15 29.86 -9.56
C ALA A 198 -9.71 28.45 -9.12
N ASP A 199 -9.77 27.48 -10.04
CA ASP A 199 -9.31 26.11 -9.82
C ASP A 199 -7.80 26.05 -10.06
N LYS A 200 -7.01 25.95 -8.99
CA LYS A 200 -5.54 25.90 -9.08
C LYS A 200 -5.07 24.49 -9.36
N VAL A 201 -4.15 24.35 -10.32
CA VAL A 201 -3.42 23.11 -10.59
C VAL A 201 -2.14 23.10 -9.76
N ASN A 202 -1.85 21.95 -9.11
CA ASN A 202 -0.56 21.80 -8.43
C ASN A 202 0.58 21.84 -9.44
N THR A 203 1.53 22.74 -9.22
CA THR A 203 2.69 22.90 -10.10
C THR A 203 3.83 21.92 -9.81
N ASP A 204 3.80 21.21 -8.67
CA ASP A 204 4.80 20.16 -8.35
C ASP A 204 4.46 18.85 -9.09
N LEU A 205 4.87 18.78 -10.37
CA LEU A 205 4.70 17.58 -11.20
C LEU A 205 5.42 16.37 -10.60
N VAL A 206 6.56 16.57 -9.94
CA VAL A 206 7.34 15.49 -9.32
C VAL A 206 6.55 14.86 -8.16
N ALA A 207 5.93 15.69 -7.32
CA ALA A 207 5.08 15.20 -6.24
C ALA A 207 3.87 14.42 -6.79
N TYR A 208 3.19 14.95 -7.81
CA TYR A 208 2.06 14.30 -8.45
C TYR A 208 2.43 12.92 -9.01
N VAL A 209 3.50 12.85 -9.81
CA VAL A 209 3.95 11.58 -10.41
C VAL A 209 4.42 10.60 -9.33
N THR A 210 5.07 11.08 -8.27
CA THR A 210 5.49 10.24 -7.14
C THR A 210 4.28 9.60 -6.43
N GLU A 211 3.26 10.39 -6.14
CA GLU A 211 2.01 9.89 -5.54
C GLU A 211 1.35 8.83 -6.42
N LYS A 212 1.21 9.09 -7.72
CA LYS A 212 0.58 8.15 -8.66
C LYS A 212 1.42 6.89 -8.88
N ALA A 213 2.75 7.01 -8.87
CA ALA A 213 3.65 5.87 -8.94
C ALA A 213 3.52 4.95 -7.71
N LEU A 214 3.44 5.53 -6.51
CA LEU A 214 3.20 4.77 -5.28
C LEU A 214 1.81 4.11 -5.28
N TYR A 215 0.78 4.82 -5.74
CA TYR A 215 -0.56 4.25 -5.91
C TYR A 215 -0.53 3.02 -6.83
N GLY A 216 0.08 3.14 -8.01
CA GLY A 216 0.21 2.05 -8.97
C GLY A 216 1.02 0.87 -8.41
N LEU A 217 2.08 1.16 -7.66
CA LEU A 217 2.88 0.15 -6.98
C LEU A 217 2.04 -0.69 -6.01
N PHE A 218 1.36 -0.05 -5.06
CA PHE A 218 0.56 -0.76 -4.06
C PHE A 218 -0.68 -1.43 -4.67
N HIS A 219 -1.24 -0.87 -5.74
CA HIS A 219 -2.26 -1.56 -6.53
C HIS A 219 -1.74 -2.89 -7.08
N GLN A 220 -0.57 -2.88 -7.73
CA GLN A 220 0.03 -4.10 -8.29
C GLN A 220 0.43 -5.12 -7.22
N VAL A 221 0.97 -4.66 -6.08
CA VAL A 221 1.27 -5.54 -4.92
C VAL A 221 -0.01 -6.20 -4.42
N GLY A 222 -1.11 -5.44 -4.34
CA GLY A 222 -2.42 -5.98 -3.94
C GLY A 222 -2.94 -7.05 -4.90
N LEU A 223 -2.74 -6.89 -6.19
CA LEU A 223 -3.08 -7.93 -7.17
C LEU A 223 -2.25 -9.21 -6.99
N GLU A 224 -0.95 -9.08 -6.72
CA GLU A 224 -0.09 -10.22 -6.44
C GLU A 224 -0.47 -10.91 -5.11
N GLU A 225 -0.83 -10.14 -4.07
CA GLU A 225 -1.35 -10.70 -2.81
C GLU A 225 -2.62 -11.52 -3.03
N GLN A 226 -3.60 -10.96 -3.73
CA GLN A 226 -4.85 -11.67 -4.03
C GLN A 226 -4.63 -12.94 -4.85
N LYS A 227 -3.71 -12.88 -5.81
CA LYS A 227 -3.34 -14.03 -6.61
C LYS A 227 -2.79 -15.16 -5.74
N ILE A 228 -1.87 -14.87 -4.80
CA ILE A 228 -1.32 -15.88 -3.88
C ILE A 228 -2.41 -16.42 -2.93
N ARG A 229 -3.30 -15.55 -2.43
CA ARG A 229 -4.38 -15.96 -1.53
C ARG A 229 -5.44 -16.84 -2.21
N LYS A 230 -5.82 -16.53 -3.44
CA LYS A 230 -6.97 -17.15 -4.15
C LYS A 230 -6.58 -18.26 -5.11
N ASP A 231 -5.38 -18.21 -5.68
CA ASP A 231 -4.93 -19.16 -6.69
C ASP A 231 -3.85 -20.12 -6.17
N PRO A 232 -4.16 -21.41 -5.95
CA PRO A 232 -3.19 -22.39 -5.51
C PRO A 232 -2.00 -22.55 -6.48
N VAL A 233 -2.19 -22.29 -7.78
CA VAL A 233 -1.12 -22.39 -8.79
C VAL A 233 -0.07 -21.28 -8.59
N ALA A 234 -0.46 -20.14 -8.08
CA ALA A 234 0.44 -19.03 -7.77
C ALA A 234 1.35 -19.29 -6.56
N ARG A 235 1.07 -20.35 -5.78
CA ARG A 235 1.84 -20.77 -4.60
C ARG A 235 3.01 -21.65 -5.04
N THR A 236 4.11 -21.00 -5.43
CA THR A 236 5.25 -21.63 -6.11
C THR A 236 6.08 -22.56 -5.22
N SER A 237 5.96 -22.50 -3.88
CA SER A 237 6.69 -23.36 -2.96
C SER A 237 5.74 -24.16 -2.06
N ASP A 238 6.28 -25.26 -1.49
CA ASP A 238 5.49 -26.13 -0.60
C ASP A 238 5.11 -25.44 0.70
N ILE A 239 5.95 -24.50 1.18
CA ILE A 239 5.61 -23.73 2.37
C ILE A 239 4.45 -22.76 2.10
N LEU A 240 4.41 -22.12 0.92
CA LEU A 240 3.29 -21.28 0.50
C LEU A 240 1.99 -22.10 0.38
N LYS A 241 2.05 -23.26 -0.22
CA LYS A 241 0.90 -24.18 -0.31
C LYS A 241 0.36 -24.53 1.08
N LYS A 242 1.24 -24.86 2.05
CA LYS A 242 0.85 -25.22 3.42
C LYS A 242 0.28 -24.03 4.19
N VAL A 243 0.93 -22.85 4.11
CA VAL A 243 0.50 -21.65 4.85
C VAL A 243 -0.86 -21.15 4.39
N PHE A 244 -1.14 -21.22 3.09
CA PHE A 244 -2.39 -20.75 2.48
C PHE A 244 -3.40 -21.86 2.18
N ALA A 245 -3.16 -23.10 2.62
CA ALA A 245 -4.05 -24.26 2.35
C ALA A 245 -5.47 -24.10 2.90
N ASN A 246 -5.64 -23.35 3.99
CA ASN A 246 -6.89 -23.20 4.73
C ASN A 246 -7.40 -21.73 4.74
N GLN A 247 -7.07 -20.96 3.73
CA GLN A 247 -7.59 -19.60 3.52
C GLN A 247 -8.59 -19.54 2.37
#